data_a0ed5d05b399de575f26ff944ace2d43
#
_entry.id   a0ed5d05b399de575f26ff944ace2d43
#
_cell.length_a   1.000
_cell.length_b   1.000
_cell.length_c   1.000
_cell.angle_alpha   90.00
_cell.angle_beta   90.00
_cell.angle_gamma   90.00
#
_symmetry.space_group_name_H-M   'P 1'
#
loop_
_entity.id
_entity.type
_entity.pdbx_description
1 polymer ?
#
loop_
_entity_poly.entity_id
_entity_poly.type
_entity_poly.pdbx_seq_one_letter_code
_entity_poly.pdbx_strand_id
1 'polypeptide(L)'
;MTARFEALKQFLTTDIWRIGPDDVSTLRYFFYNVIKILYLSIKFFTTKRIMDYASALTYSSLLAVVPICAVVFAIARGFGYSKYIEVWFRGALESQPQAAETIIGFVNSYLVHTKSGVFLGIGLLFMLWTIIMLTRKTELTFNDIWNVKSERTIVRTFVDYIAMFFIIPIMIVLTSGLSIYISTIADKAHAYTFLGTVMEGVIALMPYVIMSIVFILFYVFMPNTNVKLRATIVPGILSGFAMQLLQYVYINSQIFLSSYNAIYGSFAALPLFMLWLQLSWTICLFGAELCYTNQNLEKFDLFTDIKKLSYRYKLFLCLILLNKVCKRFSLGVKPYTAKELKMETNVPIRVVQDLLDDLVEADLMSKSVMIDGEQDPVYQPTTSPEHISVGMTIDRLEALGQWNVDMNIRGEVEDSDAWQTVYAIHRNYLNSLRKVAVMEL
;
A
#
# COMPACT_ATOMS: atom_id res chain seq x y z
N MET A 1 -36.48 3.39 0.82
CA MET A 1 -35.04 3.53 1.12
C MET A 1 -34.20 2.43 0.47
N THR A 2 -34.62 1.19 0.45
CA THR A 2 -33.94 0.02 -0.11
C THR A 2 -33.62 0.13 -1.61
N ALA A 3 -34.55 0.55 -2.45
CA ALA A 3 -34.33 0.63 -3.91
C ALA A 3 -33.25 1.68 -4.32
N ARG A 4 -33.19 2.82 -3.63
CA ARG A 4 -32.13 3.82 -3.88
C ARG A 4 -30.76 3.35 -3.43
N PHE A 5 -30.69 2.57 -2.34
CA PHE A 5 -29.45 1.99 -1.85
C PHE A 5 -28.92 0.90 -2.80
N GLU A 6 -29.81 0.06 -3.34
CA GLU A 6 -29.44 -0.95 -4.34
C GLU A 6 -28.98 -0.32 -5.65
N ALA A 7 -29.67 0.73 -6.12
CA ALA A 7 -29.25 1.47 -7.31
C ALA A 7 -27.86 2.12 -7.12
N LEU A 8 -27.59 2.73 -5.94
CA LEU A 8 -26.29 3.31 -5.63
C LEU A 8 -25.20 2.22 -5.57
N LYS A 9 -25.52 1.08 -4.96
CA LYS A 9 -24.61 -0.06 -4.89
C LYS A 9 -24.29 -0.59 -6.28
N GLN A 10 -25.31 -0.77 -7.14
CA GLN A 10 -25.13 -1.20 -8.53
C GLN A 10 -24.29 -0.20 -9.32
N PHE A 11 -24.55 1.10 -9.18
CA PHE A 11 -23.76 2.16 -9.79
C PHE A 11 -22.28 2.07 -9.38
N LEU A 12 -21.98 1.99 -8.06
CA LEU A 12 -20.61 1.92 -7.54
C LEU A 12 -19.88 0.62 -7.88
N THR A 13 -20.61 -0.50 -8.02
CA THR A 13 -20.00 -1.81 -8.26
C THR A 13 -19.88 -2.17 -9.74
N THR A 14 -20.72 -1.61 -10.60
CA THR A 14 -20.82 -2.06 -12.01
C THR A 14 -20.81 -0.89 -12.99
N ASP A 15 -21.74 0.07 -12.85
CA ASP A 15 -22.00 1.03 -13.91
C ASP A 15 -20.86 2.05 -14.08
N ILE A 16 -20.31 2.56 -12.97
CA ILE A 16 -19.21 3.54 -12.97
C ILE A 16 -17.95 3.00 -13.67
N TRP A 17 -17.75 1.67 -13.66
CA TRP A 17 -16.58 1.00 -14.24
C TRP A 17 -16.66 0.84 -15.77
N ARG A 18 -17.86 0.97 -16.34
CA ARG A 18 -18.08 0.90 -17.78
C ARG A 18 -17.86 2.24 -18.49
N ILE A 19 -17.80 3.33 -17.71
CA ILE A 19 -17.66 4.68 -18.26
C ILE A 19 -16.18 4.93 -18.61
N GLY A 20 -15.91 5.06 -19.92
CA GLY A 20 -14.59 5.39 -20.46
C GLY A 20 -14.34 6.91 -20.55
N PRO A 21 -13.12 7.33 -20.88
CA PRO A 21 -12.76 8.75 -21.05
C PRO A 21 -13.52 9.40 -22.24
N ASP A 22 -13.92 8.61 -23.24
CA ASP A 22 -14.59 9.08 -24.45
C ASP A 22 -16.12 9.20 -24.27
N ASP A 23 -16.69 8.61 -23.22
CA ASP A 23 -18.13 8.59 -22.98
C ASP A 23 -18.65 9.84 -22.28
N VAL A 24 -17.78 10.60 -21.62
CA VAL A 24 -18.17 11.76 -20.79
C VAL A 24 -17.14 12.89 -20.86
N SER A 25 -17.59 14.10 -20.50
CA SER A 25 -16.66 15.25 -20.44
C SER A 25 -15.52 15.00 -19.45
N THR A 26 -14.33 15.56 -19.73
CA THR A 26 -13.10 15.41 -18.92
C THR A 26 -13.32 15.68 -17.43
N LEU A 27 -14.15 16.69 -17.11
CA LEU A 27 -14.44 17.06 -15.70
C LEU A 27 -15.31 15.99 -15.01
N ARG A 28 -16.30 15.41 -15.69
CA ARG A 28 -17.12 14.31 -15.16
C ARG A 28 -16.29 13.05 -14.99
N TYR A 29 -15.43 12.74 -15.96
CA TYR A 29 -14.52 11.61 -15.88
C TYR A 29 -13.58 11.71 -14.67
N PHE A 30 -13.06 12.91 -14.40
CA PHE A 30 -12.25 13.15 -13.19
C PHE A 30 -13.03 12.82 -11.91
N PHE A 31 -14.29 13.30 -11.77
CA PHE A 31 -15.11 12.98 -10.60
C PHE A 31 -15.40 11.47 -10.48
N TYR A 32 -15.66 10.79 -11.59
CA TYR A 32 -15.85 9.33 -11.56
C TYR A 32 -14.58 8.60 -11.11
N ASN A 33 -13.41 9.03 -11.54
CA ASN A 33 -12.14 8.47 -11.08
C ASN A 33 -11.92 8.69 -9.58
N VAL A 34 -12.25 9.85 -9.04
CA VAL A 34 -12.19 10.10 -7.59
C VAL A 34 -13.12 9.15 -6.84
N ILE A 35 -14.35 8.96 -7.32
CA ILE A 35 -15.31 8.02 -6.71
C ILE A 35 -14.78 6.57 -6.80
N LYS A 36 -14.24 6.17 -7.95
CA LYS A 36 -13.62 4.84 -8.15
C LYS A 36 -12.48 4.62 -7.14
N ILE A 37 -11.57 5.59 -7.00
CA ILE A 37 -10.45 5.53 -6.05
C ILE A 37 -10.95 5.38 -4.61
N LEU A 38 -11.88 6.21 -4.18
CA LEU A 38 -12.44 6.14 -2.84
C LEU A 38 -13.14 4.80 -2.57
N TYR A 39 -13.97 4.34 -3.50
CA TYR A 39 -14.66 3.06 -3.37
C TYR A 39 -13.68 1.88 -3.24
N LEU A 40 -12.66 1.84 -4.10
CA LEU A 40 -11.64 0.80 -4.06
C LEU A 40 -10.82 0.85 -2.78
N SER A 41 -10.40 2.04 -2.37
CA SER A 41 -9.60 2.21 -1.16
C SER A 41 -10.36 1.76 0.08
N ILE A 42 -11.64 2.10 0.21
CA ILE A 42 -12.49 1.62 1.31
C ILE A 42 -12.66 0.10 1.23
N LYS A 43 -12.90 -0.45 0.05
CA LYS A 43 -13.04 -1.89 -0.15
C LYS A 43 -11.76 -2.65 0.22
N PHE A 44 -10.60 -2.18 -0.24
CA PHE A 44 -9.32 -2.81 0.07
C PHE A 44 -8.94 -2.63 1.54
N PHE A 45 -9.20 -1.46 2.12
CA PHE A 45 -8.99 -1.19 3.53
C PHE A 45 -9.69 -2.20 4.43
N THR A 46 -10.93 -2.55 4.09
CA THR A 46 -11.71 -3.56 4.83
C THR A 46 -11.28 -4.99 4.49
N THR A 47 -11.05 -5.30 3.20
CA THR A 47 -10.73 -6.66 2.75
C THR A 47 -9.33 -7.10 3.19
N LYS A 48 -8.35 -6.20 3.17
CA LYS A 48 -6.96 -6.47 3.60
C LYS A 48 -6.77 -6.36 5.13
N ARG A 49 -7.85 -6.10 5.89
CA ARG A 49 -7.80 -5.97 7.35
C ARG A 49 -6.78 -4.92 7.83
N ILE A 50 -6.72 -3.76 7.15
CA ILE A 50 -5.71 -2.72 7.44
C ILE A 50 -5.85 -2.17 8.87
N MET A 51 -7.04 -2.24 9.48
CA MET A 51 -7.24 -1.92 10.91
C MET A 51 -6.42 -2.82 11.85
N ASP A 52 -6.23 -4.09 11.50
CA ASP A 52 -5.42 -5.02 12.31
C ASP A 52 -3.94 -4.59 12.25
N TYR A 53 -3.45 -4.16 11.08
CA TYR A 53 -2.11 -3.59 10.94
C TYR A 53 -1.96 -2.29 11.73
N ALA A 54 -2.94 -1.39 11.68
CA ALA A 54 -2.93 -0.16 12.47
C ALA A 54 -2.82 -0.46 13.97
N SER A 55 -3.58 -1.43 14.48
CA SER A 55 -3.52 -1.87 15.88
C SER A 55 -2.16 -2.45 16.25
N ALA A 56 -1.61 -3.29 15.39
CA ALA A 56 -0.30 -3.90 15.59
C ALA A 56 0.85 -2.87 15.57
N LEU A 57 0.76 -1.85 14.70
CA LEU A 57 1.71 -0.74 14.65
C LEU A 57 1.55 0.19 15.85
N THR A 58 0.34 0.44 16.32
CA THR A 58 0.06 1.20 17.54
C THR A 58 0.76 0.59 18.74
N TYR A 59 0.58 -0.70 18.97
CA TYR A 59 1.26 -1.41 20.05
C TYR A 59 2.79 -1.34 19.92
N SER A 60 3.31 -1.58 18.71
CA SER A 60 4.75 -1.52 18.45
C SER A 60 5.31 -0.12 18.63
N SER A 61 4.56 0.93 18.24
CA SER A 61 4.95 2.33 18.44
C SER A 61 4.97 2.70 19.91
N LEU A 62 3.97 2.27 20.68
CA LEU A 62 3.93 2.51 22.12
C LEU A 62 5.17 1.95 22.82
N LEU A 63 5.57 0.72 22.47
CA LEU A 63 6.79 0.11 23.02
C LEU A 63 8.07 0.81 22.55
N ALA A 64 8.07 1.39 21.37
CA ALA A 64 9.23 2.06 20.77
C ALA A 64 9.39 3.53 21.22
N VAL A 65 8.35 4.17 21.78
CA VAL A 65 8.40 5.61 22.19
C VAL A 65 9.57 5.86 23.14
N VAL A 66 9.71 5.10 24.22
CA VAL A 66 10.78 5.28 25.21
C VAL A 66 12.16 5.02 24.58
N PRO A 67 12.41 3.91 23.87
CA PRO A 67 13.64 3.70 23.12
C PRO A 67 13.98 4.82 22.14
N ILE A 68 13.03 5.30 21.35
CA ILE A 68 13.26 6.39 20.38
C ILE A 68 13.70 7.65 21.12
N CYS A 69 12.95 8.05 22.13
CA CYS A 69 13.29 9.23 22.94
C CYS A 69 14.67 9.08 23.57
N ALA A 70 15.01 7.92 24.15
CA ALA A 70 16.31 7.70 24.78
C ALA A 70 17.47 7.84 23.79
N VAL A 71 17.34 7.33 22.56
CA VAL A 71 18.35 7.47 21.51
C VAL A 71 18.49 8.93 21.08
N VAL A 72 17.37 9.63 20.84
CA VAL A 72 17.38 11.05 20.47
C VAL A 72 18.04 11.92 21.55
N PHE A 73 17.66 11.70 22.81
CA PHE A 73 18.27 12.43 23.95
C PHE A 73 19.77 12.08 24.14
N ALA A 74 20.17 10.82 23.95
CA ALA A 74 21.57 10.41 24.02
C ALA A 74 22.43 11.12 22.98
N ILE A 75 21.91 11.17 21.71
CA ILE A 75 22.58 11.89 20.63
C ILE A 75 22.65 13.39 20.93
N ALA A 76 21.55 14.01 21.33
CA ALA A 76 21.53 15.43 21.65
C ALA A 76 22.45 15.80 22.80
N ARG A 77 22.53 14.92 23.81
CA ARG A 77 23.46 15.10 24.94
C ARG A 77 24.91 15.00 24.48
N GLY A 78 25.24 14.07 23.58
CA GLY A 78 26.56 13.94 22.99
C GLY A 78 27.03 15.21 22.27
N PHE A 79 26.10 15.95 21.65
CA PHE A 79 26.35 17.24 21.00
C PHE A 79 26.18 18.47 21.93
N GLY A 80 25.88 18.30 23.20
CA GLY A 80 25.69 19.40 24.17
C GLY A 80 24.29 20.06 24.10
N TYR A 81 23.34 19.52 23.35
CA TYR A 81 21.99 20.09 23.12
C TYR A 81 20.90 19.55 24.05
N SER A 82 21.23 18.90 25.15
CA SER A 82 20.28 18.24 26.06
C SER A 82 19.11 19.15 26.51
N LYS A 83 19.43 20.40 26.93
CA LYS A 83 18.40 21.36 27.37
C LYS A 83 17.45 21.76 26.26
N TYR A 84 17.97 21.97 25.04
CA TYR A 84 17.16 22.35 23.90
C TYR A 84 16.16 21.27 23.48
N ILE A 85 16.60 20.00 23.52
CA ILE A 85 15.71 18.89 23.14
C ILE A 85 14.64 18.63 24.20
N GLU A 86 14.94 18.82 25.49
CA GLU A 86 13.93 18.74 26.55
C GLU A 86 12.84 19.81 26.39
N VAL A 87 13.25 21.05 26.16
CA VAL A 87 12.30 22.18 25.93
C VAL A 87 11.46 21.89 24.67
N TRP A 88 12.09 21.46 23.60
CA TRP A 88 11.39 21.10 22.36
C TRP A 88 10.41 19.94 22.59
N PHE A 89 10.82 18.89 23.31
CA PHE A 89 9.98 17.73 23.59
C PHE A 89 8.77 18.08 24.46
N ARG A 90 8.95 18.96 25.46
CA ARG A 90 7.84 19.52 26.25
C ARG A 90 6.88 20.33 25.39
N GLY A 91 7.39 21.14 24.47
CA GLY A 91 6.57 21.88 23.53
C GLY A 91 5.84 20.99 22.52
N ALA A 92 6.49 19.95 22.00
CA ALA A 92 5.88 18.98 21.09
C ALA A 92 4.76 18.15 21.74
N LEU A 93 4.84 17.92 23.06
CA LEU A 93 3.85 17.23 23.87
C LEU A 93 3.10 18.18 24.82
N GLU A 94 2.96 19.45 24.46
CA GLU A 94 2.27 20.45 25.28
C GLU A 94 0.82 20.01 25.63
N SER A 95 0.19 19.27 24.74
CA SER A 95 -1.12 18.65 24.95
C SER A 95 -1.11 17.49 25.96
N GLN A 96 0.08 16.98 26.34
CA GLN A 96 0.24 15.85 27.29
C GLN A 96 1.43 16.05 28.24
N PRO A 97 1.40 17.04 29.12
CA PRO A 97 2.53 17.38 29.96
C PRO A 97 2.96 16.23 30.89
N GLN A 98 2.01 15.43 31.40
CA GLN A 98 2.30 14.28 32.24
C GLN A 98 3.04 13.16 31.50
N ALA A 99 2.66 12.90 30.24
CA ALA A 99 3.34 11.92 29.40
C ALA A 99 4.77 12.41 29.08
N ALA A 100 4.94 13.69 28.74
CA ALA A 100 6.23 14.30 28.49
C ALA A 100 7.18 14.15 29.71
N GLU A 101 6.72 14.52 30.92
CA GLU A 101 7.52 14.40 32.12
C GLU A 101 7.86 12.95 32.46
N THR A 102 6.94 12.04 32.29
CA THR A 102 7.17 10.60 32.52
C THR A 102 8.24 10.07 31.58
N ILE A 103 8.17 10.38 30.28
CA ILE A 103 9.13 9.94 29.28
C ILE A 103 10.50 10.56 29.53
N ILE A 104 10.57 11.88 29.79
CA ILE A 104 11.82 12.58 30.14
C ILE A 104 12.43 11.98 31.38
N GLY A 105 11.62 11.70 32.41
CA GLY A 105 12.06 11.05 33.65
C GLY A 105 12.67 9.67 33.41
N PHE A 106 12.05 8.82 32.62
CA PHE A 106 12.57 7.50 32.23
C PHE A 106 13.91 7.63 31.46
N VAL A 107 13.95 8.53 30.46
CA VAL A 107 15.14 8.75 29.64
C VAL A 107 16.31 9.27 30.50
N ASN A 108 16.08 10.28 31.34
CA ASN A 108 17.11 10.83 32.23
C ASN A 108 17.55 9.81 33.26
N SER A 109 16.65 9.05 33.85
CA SER A 109 16.99 7.96 34.77
C SER A 109 17.86 6.91 34.10
N TYR A 110 17.56 6.52 32.89
CA TYR A 110 18.34 5.58 32.11
C TYR A 110 19.75 6.12 31.82
N LEU A 111 19.87 7.37 31.38
CA LEU A 111 21.14 8.00 31.00
C LEU A 111 22.04 8.36 32.21
N VAL A 112 21.45 8.61 33.38
CA VAL A 112 22.20 9.02 34.61
C VAL A 112 22.57 7.83 35.46
N HIS A 113 21.71 6.83 35.66
CA HIS A 113 21.92 5.73 36.59
C HIS A 113 22.74 4.58 36.02
N THR A 114 22.95 4.53 34.70
CA THR A 114 23.76 3.47 34.09
C THR A 114 25.25 3.83 34.17
N LYS A 115 25.84 3.62 35.34
CA LYS A 115 27.25 3.94 35.64
C LYS A 115 28.27 3.03 34.94
N SER A 116 27.84 1.89 34.40
CA SER A 116 28.72 0.94 33.70
C SER A 116 28.54 1.10 32.19
N GLY A 117 29.60 1.50 31.49
CA GLY A 117 29.58 1.71 30.03
C GLY A 117 29.09 0.49 29.21
N VAL A 118 29.30 -0.73 29.73
CA VAL A 118 28.87 -1.97 29.10
C VAL A 118 27.33 -2.11 29.12
N PHE A 119 26.68 -1.85 30.25
CA PHE A 119 25.22 -1.91 30.36
C PHE A 119 24.55 -0.79 29.56
N LEU A 120 25.15 0.38 29.46
CA LEU A 120 24.68 1.48 28.66
C LEU A 120 24.75 1.11 27.18
N GLY A 121 25.83 0.45 26.73
CA GLY A 121 25.98 -0.03 25.35
C GLY A 121 24.97 -1.10 25.00
N ILE A 122 24.75 -2.10 25.83
CA ILE A 122 23.76 -3.18 25.59
C ILE A 122 22.34 -2.59 25.52
N GLY A 123 22.00 -1.68 26.44
CA GLY A 123 20.68 -1.05 26.42
C GLY A 123 20.44 -0.19 25.18
N LEU A 124 21.44 0.58 24.71
CA LEU A 124 21.36 1.32 23.47
C LEU A 124 21.18 0.40 22.25
N LEU A 125 21.91 -0.71 22.21
CA LEU A 125 21.74 -1.70 21.14
C LEU A 125 20.31 -2.30 21.13
N PHE A 126 19.76 -2.60 22.32
CA PHE A 126 18.38 -3.08 22.43
C PHE A 126 17.37 -2.01 21.98
N MET A 127 17.60 -0.75 22.31
CA MET A 127 16.76 0.36 21.87
C MET A 127 16.80 0.54 20.35
N LEU A 128 17.99 0.50 19.74
CA LEU A 128 18.17 0.54 18.29
C LEU A 128 17.46 -0.65 17.62
N TRP A 129 17.58 -1.85 18.19
CA TRP A 129 16.87 -3.02 17.70
C TRP A 129 15.35 -2.82 17.68
N THR A 130 14.78 -2.23 18.74
CA THR A 130 13.34 -1.95 18.84
C THR A 130 12.89 -0.98 17.76
N ILE A 131 13.69 0.06 17.47
CA ILE A 131 13.40 1.03 16.40
C ILE A 131 13.43 0.35 15.01
N ILE A 132 14.46 -0.46 14.77
CA ILE A 132 14.60 -1.22 13.52
C ILE A 132 13.39 -2.16 13.33
N MET A 133 12.96 -2.84 14.39
CA MET A 133 11.79 -3.74 14.36
C MET A 133 10.49 -2.99 14.04
N LEU A 134 10.27 -1.81 14.64
CA LEU A 134 9.11 -0.97 14.31
C LEU A 134 9.13 -0.56 12.84
N THR A 135 10.28 -0.07 12.36
CA THR A 135 10.42 0.38 10.96
C THR A 135 10.21 -0.76 9.99
N ARG A 136 10.79 -1.94 10.27
CA ARG A 136 10.58 -3.15 9.45
C ARG A 136 9.11 -3.56 9.42
N LYS A 137 8.43 -3.54 10.55
CA LYS A 137 6.99 -3.88 10.62
C LYS A 137 6.15 -2.90 9.82
N THR A 138 6.50 -1.62 9.85
CA THR A 138 5.86 -0.58 9.04
C THR A 138 6.10 -0.84 7.54
N GLU A 139 7.33 -1.12 7.14
CA GLU A 139 7.68 -1.45 5.75
C GLU A 139 6.91 -2.68 5.25
N LEU A 140 6.86 -3.76 6.02
CA LEU A 140 6.11 -4.97 5.66
C LEU A 140 4.62 -4.65 5.45
N THR A 141 4.03 -3.84 6.34
CA THR A 141 2.63 -3.40 6.19
C THR A 141 2.42 -2.62 4.89
N PHE A 142 3.33 -1.71 4.53
CA PHE A 142 3.27 -0.97 3.28
C PHE A 142 3.46 -1.88 2.07
N ASN A 143 4.39 -2.85 2.15
CA ASN A 143 4.61 -3.83 1.09
C ASN A 143 3.37 -4.70 0.88
N ASP A 144 2.64 -5.08 1.94
CA ASP A 144 1.37 -5.79 1.83
C ASP A 144 0.27 -4.94 1.16
N ILE A 145 0.20 -3.64 1.49
CA ILE A 145 -0.71 -2.69 0.83
C ILE A 145 -0.41 -2.64 -0.68
N TRP A 146 0.88 -2.57 -1.04
CA TRP A 146 1.35 -2.47 -2.42
C TRP A 146 1.45 -3.81 -3.16
N ASN A 147 1.10 -4.94 -2.50
CA ASN A 147 1.24 -6.30 -3.01
C ASN A 147 2.68 -6.62 -3.50
N VAL A 148 3.68 -6.13 -2.78
CA VAL A 148 5.11 -6.38 -3.06
C VAL A 148 5.53 -7.67 -2.37
N LYS A 149 5.96 -8.67 -3.14
CA LYS A 149 6.42 -9.97 -2.63
C LYS A 149 7.92 -10.03 -2.32
N SER A 150 8.70 -9.08 -2.84
CA SER A 150 10.16 -9.07 -2.68
C SER A 150 10.56 -8.26 -1.44
N GLU A 151 11.38 -8.83 -0.59
CA GLU A 151 12.02 -8.11 0.52
C GLU A 151 13.22 -7.31 0.03
N ARG A 152 13.54 -6.20 0.71
CA ARG A 152 14.76 -5.44 0.47
C ARG A 152 15.98 -6.23 0.94
N THR A 153 17.13 -6.02 0.30
CA THR A 153 18.40 -6.54 0.83
C THR A 153 18.72 -5.86 2.17
N ILE A 154 19.30 -6.59 3.11
CA ILE A 154 19.59 -6.12 4.47
C ILE A 154 20.39 -4.80 4.46
N VAL A 155 21.36 -4.66 3.55
CA VAL A 155 22.18 -3.44 3.44
C VAL A 155 21.33 -2.24 3.03
N ARG A 156 20.45 -2.40 2.04
CA ARG A 156 19.54 -1.33 1.56
C ARG A 156 18.55 -0.95 2.66
N THR A 157 17.99 -1.93 3.35
CA THR A 157 17.11 -1.72 4.50
C THR A 157 17.79 -0.84 5.57
N PHE A 158 19.03 -1.13 5.91
CA PHE A 158 19.78 -0.37 6.92
C PHE A 158 20.05 1.07 6.48
N VAL A 159 20.46 1.28 5.23
CA VAL A 159 20.71 2.63 4.67
C VAL A 159 19.44 3.46 4.62
N ASP A 160 18.33 2.88 4.12
CA ASP A 160 17.05 3.58 4.00
C ASP A 160 16.47 3.94 5.38
N TYR A 161 16.63 3.06 6.39
CA TYR A 161 16.15 3.33 7.76
C TYR A 161 16.98 4.41 8.44
N ILE A 162 18.30 4.40 8.26
CA ILE A 162 19.17 5.48 8.77
C ILE A 162 18.79 6.80 8.09
N ALA A 163 18.60 6.81 6.77
CA ALA A 163 18.19 8.01 6.06
C ALA A 163 16.85 8.58 6.62
N MET A 164 15.84 7.73 6.82
CA MET A 164 14.57 8.14 7.43
C MET A 164 14.75 8.65 8.87
N PHE A 165 15.58 8.01 9.64
CA PHE A 165 15.86 8.41 11.02
C PHE A 165 16.48 9.81 11.12
N PHE A 166 17.30 10.21 10.14
CA PHE A 166 17.85 11.57 10.07
C PHE A 166 16.91 12.58 9.40
N ILE A 167 16.18 12.18 8.36
CA ILE A 167 15.28 13.08 7.62
C ILE A 167 14.16 13.60 8.53
N ILE A 168 13.55 12.76 9.35
CA ILE A 168 12.41 13.16 10.19
C ILE A 168 12.82 14.25 11.20
N PRO A 169 13.87 14.11 12.01
CA PRO A 169 14.32 15.18 12.91
C PRO A 169 14.74 16.46 12.18
N ILE A 170 15.42 16.34 11.04
CA ILE A 170 15.81 17.50 10.23
C ILE A 170 14.58 18.24 9.74
N MET A 171 13.57 17.56 9.24
CA MET A 171 12.30 18.16 8.83
C MET A 171 11.59 18.86 9.99
N ILE A 172 11.60 18.26 11.19
CA ILE A 172 11.04 18.88 12.39
C ILE A 172 11.78 20.16 12.77
N VAL A 173 13.11 20.13 12.76
CA VAL A 173 13.94 21.32 13.07
C VAL A 173 13.75 22.43 12.02
N LEU A 174 13.76 22.07 10.75
CA LEU A 174 13.49 23.02 9.67
C LEU A 174 12.11 23.66 9.80
N THR A 175 11.12 22.85 10.13
CA THR A 175 9.73 23.28 10.36
C THR A 175 9.65 24.29 11.50
N SER A 176 10.20 23.92 12.66
CA SER A 176 10.19 24.79 13.85
C SER A 176 10.96 26.08 13.61
N GLY A 177 12.14 25.98 12.98
CA GLY A 177 12.95 27.13 12.61
C GLY A 177 12.25 28.07 11.62
N LEU A 178 11.60 27.51 10.60
CA LEU A 178 10.84 28.29 9.61
C LEU A 178 9.61 28.94 10.26
N SER A 179 8.90 28.24 11.13
CA SER A 179 7.74 28.80 11.87
C SER A 179 8.16 29.99 12.75
N ILE A 180 9.25 29.86 13.51
CA ILE A 180 9.80 30.95 14.33
C ILE A 180 10.26 32.13 13.45
N TYR A 181 10.93 31.86 12.34
CA TYR A 181 11.39 32.89 11.41
C TYR A 181 10.22 33.67 10.82
N ILE A 182 9.16 32.96 10.37
CA ILE A 182 7.97 33.59 9.81
C ILE A 182 7.20 34.38 10.87
N SER A 183 7.05 33.86 12.11
CA SER A 183 6.40 34.61 13.20
C SER A 183 7.15 35.92 13.52
N THR A 184 8.48 35.88 13.54
CA THR A 184 9.32 37.07 13.79
C THR A 184 9.15 38.14 12.67
N ILE A 185 8.96 37.70 11.42
CA ILE A 185 8.67 38.58 10.31
C ILE A 185 7.26 39.14 10.42
N ALA A 186 6.29 38.31 10.80
CA ALA A 186 4.90 38.71 10.99
C ALA A 186 4.77 39.78 12.08
N ASP A 187 5.48 39.64 13.20
CA ASP A 187 5.51 40.66 14.25
C ASP A 187 6.03 42.00 13.77
N LYS A 188 7.02 42.00 12.86
CA LYS A 188 7.52 43.21 12.21
C LYS A 188 6.56 43.79 11.12
N ALA A 189 5.80 42.89 10.48
CA ALA A 189 4.85 43.24 9.42
C ALA A 189 3.51 43.74 9.97
N HIS A 190 3.21 43.58 11.25
CA HIS A 190 2.02 44.15 11.90
C HIS A 190 1.93 45.66 11.80
N ALA A 191 3.03 46.35 11.42
CA ALA A 191 2.99 47.79 11.04
C ALA A 191 2.17 48.03 9.78
N TYR A 192 1.87 47.01 8.95
CA TYR A 192 1.06 47.08 7.74
C TYR A 192 -0.13 46.11 7.88
N THR A 193 -1.32 46.62 8.17
CA THR A 193 -2.54 45.87 8.52
C THR A 193 -2.89 44.72 7.54
N PHE A 194 -2.67 44.91 6.24
CA PHE A 194 -2.97 43.90 5.22
C PHE A 194 -1.92 42.79 5.17
N LEU A 195 -0.63 43.12 5.27
CA LEU A 195 0.46 42.11 5.26
C LEU A 195 0.42 41.25 6.53
N GLY A 196 0.05 41.78 7.69
CA GLY A 196 -0.09 41.05 8.94
C GLY A 196 -1.10 39.91 8.82
N THR A 197 -2.31 40.21 8.32
CA THR A 197 -3.38 39.18 8.16
C THR A 197 -2.98 38.07 7.18
N VAL A 198 -2.30 38.42 6.08
CA VAL A 198 -1.81 37.37 5.13
C VAL A 198 -0.74 36.51 5.77
N MET A 199 0.19 37.09 6.54
CA MET A 199 1.24 36.33 7.25
C MET A 199 0.68 35.41 8.32
N GLU A 200 -0.32 35.86 9.09
CA GLU A 200 -1.02 35.01 10.06
C GLU A 200 -1.67 33.80 9.37
N GLY A 201 -2.31 34.03 8.22
CA GLY A 201 -2.89 32.94 7.41
C GLY A 201 -1.84 31.92 6.93
N VAL A 202 -0.68 32.41 6.48
CA VAL A 202 0.44 31.54 6.05
C VAL A 202 0.98 30.74 7.23
N ILE A 203 1.18 31.38 8.41
CA ILE A 203 1.63 30.69 9.63
C ILE A 203 0.64 29.61 10.04
N ALA A 204 -0.66 29.90 10.02
CA ALA A 204 -1.71 28.96 10.37
C ALA A 204 -1.76 27.74 9.42
N LEU A 205 -1.41 27.90 8.14
CA LEU A 205 -1.37 26.83 7.15
C LEU A 205 -0.10 25.98 7.20
N MET A 206 1.00 26.49 7.76
CA MET A 206 2.30 25.80 7.79
C MET A 206 2.26 24.39 8.36
N PRO A 207 1.62 24.09 9.51
CA PRO A 207 1.54 22.74 10.04
C PRO A 207 0.89 21.75 9.07
N TYR A 208 -0.14 22.20 8.34
CA TYR A 208 -0.83 21.38 7.33
C TYR A 208 0.07 21.05 6.14
N VAL A 209 0.78 22.07 5.61
CA VAL A 209 1.70 21.89 4.49
C VAL A 209 2.84 20.95 4.84
N ILE A 210 3.44 21.12 6.01
CA ILE A 210 4.56 20.30 6.45
C ILE A 210 4.13 18.87 6.66
N MET A 211 2.99 18.66 7.35
CA MET A 211 2.48 17.32 7.58
C MET A 211 2.13 16.63 6.27
N SER A 212 1.60 17.38 5.29
CA SER A 212 1.35 16.87 3.95
C SER A 212 2.64 16.43 3.25
N ILE A 213 3.71 17.22 3.34
CA ILE A 213 5.03 16.87 2.77
C ILE A 213 5.59 15.62 3.45
N VAL A 214 5.50 15.51 4.77
CA VAL A 214 5.95 14.34 5.53
C VAL A 214 5.22 13.08 5.04
N PHE A 215 3.89 13.12 4.90
CA PHE A 215 3.13 11.99 4.39
C PHE A 215 3.47 11.66 2.92
N ILE A 216 3.63 12.65 2.05
CA ILE A 216 4.04 12.43 0.67
C ILE A 216 5.38 11.69 0.62
N LEU A 217 6.39 12.16 1.36
CA LEU A 217 7.71 11.53 1.43
C LEU A 217 7.61 10.11 2.01
N PHE A 218 6.82 9.94 3.08
CA PHE A 218 6.62 8.64 3.71
C PHE A 218 5.99 7.62 2.75
N TYR A 219 4.99 8.03 1.95
CA TYR A 219 4.35 7.17 0.96
C TYR A 219 5.26 6.81 -0.23
N VAL A 220 6.22 7.68 -0.56
CA VAL A 220 7.20 7.41 -1.63
C VAL A 220 8.30 6.46 -1.16
N PHE A 221 8.84 6.69 0.04
CA PHE A 221 10.04 5.98 0.50
C PHE A 221 9.77 4.67 1.23
N MET A 222 8.59 4.53 1.88
CA MET A 222 8.33 3.37 2.74
C MET A 222 8.12 2.07 1.95
N PRO A 223 7.34 2.02 0.86
CA PRO A 223 7.13 0.79 0.10
C PRO A 223 8.39 0.38 -0.67
N ASN A 224 8.65 -0.94 -0.77
CA ASN A 224 9.74 -1.47 -1.60
C ASN A 224 9.33 -1.58 -3.09
N THR A 225 8.82 -0.49 -3.65
CA THR A 225 8.39 -0.41 -5.05
C THR A 225 8.50 1.02 -5.58
N ASN A 226 8.45 1.17 -6.90
CA ASN A 226 8.50 2.49 -7.52
C ASN A 226 7.15 3.22 -7.39
N VAL A 227 7.04 4.09 -6.42
CA VAL A 227 5.86 4.92 -6.20
C VAL A 227 6.02 6.24 -6.95
N LYS A 228 5.07 6.54 -7.84
CA LYS A 228 5.07 7.80 -8.61
C LYS A 228 4.67 8.96 -7.70
N LEU A 229 5.49 10.00 -7.63
CA LEU A 229 5.22 11.19 -6.80
C LEU A 229 3.82 11.80 -7.07
N ARG A 230 3.38 11.82 -8.34
CA ARG A 230 2.05 12.34 -8.73
C ARG A 230 0.89 11.57 -8.06
N ALA A 231 1.08 10.29 -7.79
CA ALA A 231 0.06 9.46 -7.16
C ALA A 231 -0.05 9.70 -5.65
N THR A 232 1.00 10.27 -5.01
CA THR A 232 1.08 10.47 -3.56
C THR A 232 0.69 11.89 -3.13
N ILE A 233 0.68 12.88 -4.03
CA ILE A 233 0.42 14.29 -3.68
C ILE A 233 -0.96 14.44 -3.04
N VAL A 234 -2.03 14.03 -3.73
CA VAL A 234 -3.40 14.20 -3.21
C VAL A 234 -3.64 13.37 -1.95
N PRO A 235 -3.31 12.06 -1.89
CA PRO A 235 -3.42 11.30 -0.66
C PRO A 235 -2.58 11.85 0.50
N GLY A 236 -1.37 12.34 0.23
CA GLY A 236 -0.50 12.93 1.24
C GLY A 236 -1.07 14.21 1.84
N ILE A 237 -1.65 15.08 1.00
CA ILE A 237 -2.34 16.29 1.45
C ILE A 237 -3.55 15.90 2.31
N LEU A 238 -4.39 14.96 1.86
CA LEU A 238 -5.56 14.50 2.61
C LEU A 238 -5.15 13.90 3.97
N SER A 239 -4.12 13.08 4.01
CA SER A 239 -3.61 12.49 5.25
C SER A 239 -3.02 13.55 6.19
N GLY A 240 -2.30 14.54 5.65
CA GLY A 240 -1.77 15.66 6.43
C GLY A 240 -2.88 16.49 7.08
N PHE A 241 -3.92 16.82 6.32
CA PHE A 241 -5.10 17.51 6.86
C PHE A 241 -5.86 16.67 7.88
N ALA A 242 -6.09 15.38 7.59
CA ALA A 242 -6.76 14.48 8.51
C ALA A 242 -5.98 14.33 9.83
N MET A 243 -4.65 14.29 9.77
CA MET A 243 -3.78 14.21 10.96
C MET A 243 -3.86 15.48 11.80
N GLN A 244 -3.85 16.67 11.18
CA GLN A 244 -4.01 17.93 11.89
C GLN A 244 -5.40 18.05 12.52
N LEU A 245 -6.44 17.61 11.81
CA LEU A 245 -7.80 17.55 12.35
C LEU A 245 -7.86 16.60 13.56
N LEU A 246 -7.26 15.43 13.45
CA LEU A 246 -7.17 14.47 14.56
C LEU A 246 -6.48 15.09 15.78
N GLN A 247 -5.37 15.80 15.56
CA GLN A 247 -4.64 16.49 16.62
C GLN A 247 -5.49 17.58 17.27
N TYR A 248 -6.19 18.38 16.48
CA TYR A 248 -7.11 19.41 16.98
C TYR A 248 -8.23 18.80 17.83
N VAL A 249 -8.89 17.76 17.33
CA VAL A 249 -9.95 17.04 18.05
C VAL A 249 -9.40 16.43 19.35
N TYR A 250 -8.22 15.83 19.29
CA TYR A 250 -7.58 15.21 20.44
C TYR A 250 -7.27 16.23 21.54
N ILE A 251 -6.69 17.39 21.21
CA ILE A 251 -6.39 18.45 22.16
C ILE A 251 -7.67 18.99 22.80
N ASN A 252 -8.68 19.29 21.99
CA ASN A 252 -9.95 19.83 22.51
C ASN A 252 -10.75 18.79 23.32
N SER A 253 -10.65 17.51 22.98
CA SER A 253 -11.33 16.44 23.72
C SER A 253 -10.77 16.25 25.15
N GLN A 254 -9.53 16.61 25.39
CA GLN A 254 -8.92 16.55 26.74
C GLN A 254 -9.63 17.49 27.73
N ILE A 255 -10.20 18.60 27.26
CA ILE A 255 -10.98 19.53 28.10
C ILE A 255 -12.25 18.82 28.63
N PHE A 256 -12.90 18.01 27.82
CA PHE A 256 -14.07 17.21 28.23
C PHE A 256 -13.69 16.01 29.12
N LEU A 257 -12.47 15.50 28.95
CA LEU A 257 -11.94 14.33 29.67
C LEU A 257 -11.42 14.67 31.06
N SER A 258 -11.31 15.95 31.42
CA SER A 258 -11.04 16.36 32.81
C SER A 258 -12.05 15.78 33.80
N SER A 259 -13.30 15.56 33.37
CA SER A 259 -14.34 14.89 34.16
C SER A 259 -14.10 13.37 34.29
N TYR A 260 -13.47 12.73 33.31
CA TYR A 260 -13.02 11.31 33.34
C TYR A 260 -11.81 11.08 34.25
N ASN A 261 -10.93 12.09 34.35
CA ASN A 261 -9.81 12.06 35.28
C ASN A 261 -10.23 11.93 36.75
N ALA A 262 -11.47 12.34 37.10
CA ALA A 262 -12.01 12.16 38.45
C ALA A 262 -12.22 10.68 38.79
N ILE A 263 -12.47 9.80 37.80
CA ILE A 263 -12.75 8.36 37.99
C ILE A 263 -11.49 7.53 37.79
N TYR A 264 -10.71 7.79 36.71
CA TYR A 264 -9.59 6.99 36.30
C TYR A 264 -8.22 7.59 36.64
N GLY A 265 -8.15 8.85 37.13
CA GLY A 265 -6.91 9.53 37.49
C GLY A 265 -5.92 9.60 36.32
N SER A 266 -4.63 9.49 36.64
CA SER A 266 -3.55 9.47 35.66
C SER A 266 -3.58 8.25 34.69
N PHE A 267 -4.38 7.22 35.01
CA PHE A 267 -4.49 6.01 34.19
C PHE A 267 -5.25 6.26 32.86
N ALA A 268 -6.09 7.29 32.78
CA ALA A 268 -6.83 7.65 31.57
C ALA A 268 -5.93 8.12 30.40
N ALA A 269 -4.76 8.67 30.70
CA ALA A 269 -3.84 9.21 29.70
C ALA A 269 -3.32 8.14 28.71
N LEU A 270 -3.03 6.93 29.19
CA LEU A 270 -2.48 5.85 28.37
C LEU A 270 -3.46 5.33 27.30
N PRO A 271 -4.72 4.96 27.64
CA PRO A 271 -5.72 4.56 26.64
C PRO A 271 -6.00 5.64 25.61
N LEU A 272 -6.05 6.91 26.02
CA LEU A 272 -6.26 8.02 25.09
C LEU A 272 -5.10 8.21 24.14
N PHE A 273 -3.88 8.10 24.62
CA PHE A 273 -2.69 8.14 23.78
C PHE A 273 -2.66 6.96 22.80
N MET A 274 -3.04 5.77 23.25
CA MET A 274 -3.17 4.60 22.39
C MET A 274 -4.23 4.81 21.30
N LEU A 275 -5.39 5.39 21.66
CA LEU A 275 -6.44 5.72 20.69
C LEU A 275 -5.94 6.73 19.64
N TRP A 276 -5.25 7.77 20.08
CA TRP A 276 -4.64 8.76 19.17
C TRP A 276 -3.63 8.10 18.23
N LEU A 277 -2.74 7.24 18.72
CA LEU A 277 -1.81 6.47 17.90
C LEU A 277 -2.53 5.54 16.92
N GLN A 278 -3.61 4.87 17.38
CA GLN A 278 -4.41 3.99 16.54
C GLN A 278 -5.04 4.75 15.36
N LEU A 279 -5.65 5.90 15.64
CA LEU A 279 -6.25 6.74 14.60
C LEU A 279 -5.18 7.33 13.67
N SER A 280 -4.02 7.71 14.22
CA SER A 280 -2.89 8.21 13.42
C SER A 280 -2.39 7.16 12.42
N TRP A 281 -2.19 5.91 12.85
CA TRP A 281 -1.85 4.80 11.96
C TRP A 281 -2.96 4.48 10.97
N THR A 282 -4.22 4.56 11.40
CA THR A 282 -5.37 4.34 10.52
C THR A 282 -5.39 5.36 9.37
N ILE A 283 -5.20 6.65 9.67
CA ILE A 283 -5.09 7.72 8.66
C ILE A 283 -3.90 7.45 7.73
N CYS A 284 -2.75 7.13 8.30
CA CYS A 284 -1.53 6.86 7.54
C CYS A 284 -1.71 5.69 6.55
N LEU A 285 -2.22 4.55 7.02
CA LEU A 285 -2.40 3.36 6.18
C LEU A 285 -3.54 3.53 5.17
N PHE A 286 -4.59 4.26 5.52
CA PHE A 286 -5.65 4.60 4.56
C PHE A 286 -5.13 5.50 3.44
N GLY A 287 -4.28 6.48 3.76
CA GLY A 287 -3.60 7.31 2.78
C GLY A 287 -2.66 6.51 1.87
N ALA A 288 -1.95 5.50 2.40
CA ALA A 288 -1.15 4.57 1.61
C ALA A 288 -2.00 3.75 0.64
N GLU A 289 -3.19 3.28 1.08
CA GLU A 289 -4.14 2.57 0.20
C GLU A 289 -4.71 3.50 -0.88
N LEU A 290 -4.96 4.78 -0.55
CA LEU A 290 -5.34 5.79 -1.56
C LEU A 290 -4.23 5.99 -2.60
N CYS A 291 -2.96 6.03 -2.19
CA CYS A 291 -1.82 6.14 -3.11
C CYS A 291 -1.75 4.92 -4.04
N TYR A 292 -1.86 3.72 -3.48
CA TYR A 292 -1.85 2.47 -4.22
C TYR A 292 -2.97 2.42 -5.25
N THR A 293 -4.19 2.74 -4.83
CA THR A 293 -5.37 2.75 -5.69
C THR A 293 -5.27 3.80 -6.78
N ASN A 294 -4.80 5.02 -6.44
CA ASN A 294 -4.59 6.11 -7.39
C ASN A 294 -3.56 5.74 -8.47
N GLN A 295 -2.44 5.13 -8.07
CA GLN A 295 -1.40 4.73 -9.04
C GLN A 295 -1.84 3.59 -9.95
N ASN A 296 -2.67 2.69 -9.45
CA ASN A 296 -3.04 1.46 -10.15
C ASN A 296 -4.50 1.47 -10.65
N LEU A 297 -5.18 2.63 -10.68
CA LEU A 297 -6.59 2.72 -11.05
C LEU A 297 -6.89 2.05 -12.39
N GLU A 298 -6.05 2.27 -13.41
CA GLU A 298 -6.21 1.67 -14.73
C GLU A 298 -6.16 0.13 -14.71
N LYS A 299 -5.43 -0.47 -13.75
CA LYS A 299 -5.38 -1.93 -13.59
C LYS A 299 -6.66 -2.50 -12.97
N PHE A 300 -7.44 -1.64 -12.30
CA PHE A 300 -8.69 -2.02 -11.65
C PHE A 300 -9.92 -1.73 -12.52
N ASP A 301 -9.74 -1.13 -13.69
CA ASP A 301 -10.83 -0.94 -14.64
C ASP A 301 -11.41 -2.31 -15.00
N LEU A 302 -12.65 -2.50 -14.60
CA LEU A 302 -13.44 -3.72 -14.69
C LEU A 302 -13.09 -4.79 -13.63
N PHE A 303 -13.72 -4.62 -12.45
CA PHE A 303 -13.85 -5.65 -11.42
C PHE A 303 -14.72 -6.83 -11.92
N THR A 304 -14.22 -7.56 -12.89
CA THR A 304 -14.68 -8.93 -13.08
C THR A 304 -13.80 -9.77 -12.17
N ASP A 305 -14.37 -10.25 -11.08
CA ASP A 305 -13.73 -11.14 -10.13
C ASP A 305 -13.42 -12.43 -10.91
N ILE A 306 -12.17 -12.62 -11.36
CA ILE A 306 -11.75 -13.80 -12.15
C ILE A 306 -12.08 -15.08 -11.39
N LYS A 307 -12.09 -15.03 -10.05
CA LYS A 307 -12.53 -16.14 -9.19
C LYS A 307 -14.01 -16.51 -9.38
N LYS A 308 -14.82 -15.63 -10.00
CA LYS A 308 -16.24 -15.89 -10.34
C LYS A 308 -16.44 -16.35 -11.78
N LEU A 309 -15.40 -16.29 -12.62
CA LEU A 309 -15.47 -16.85 -13.96
C LEU A 309 -15.56 -18.38 -13.86
N SER A 310 -16.54 -18.97 -14.55
CA SER A 310 -16.58 -20.43 -14.65
C SER A 310 -15.31 -20.93 -15.34
N TYR A 311 -14.80 -22.07 -14.94
CA TYR A 311 -13.63 -22.71 -15.54
C TYR A 311 -13.76 -22.83 -17.07
N ARG A 312 -14.95 -23.22 -17.56
CA ARG A 312 -15.26 -23.28 -19.00
C ARG A 312 -15.09 -21.95 -19.70
N TYR A 313 -15.57 -20.87 -19.09
CA TYR A 313 -15.45 -19.53 -19.69
C TYR A 313 -14.00 -19.05 -19.71
N LYS A 314 -13.23 -19.37 -18.66
CA LYS A 314 -11.81 -19.12 -18.58
C LYS A 314 -11.04 -19.83 -19.70
N LEU A 315 -11.31 -21.12 -19.96
CA LEU A 315 -10.74 -21.86 -21.09
C LEU A 315 -11.06 -21.21 -22.44
N PHE A 316 -12.32 -20.78 -22.66
CA PHE A 316 -12.69 -20.07 -23.88
C PHE A 316 -11.90 -18.79 -24.09
N LEU A 317 -11.75 -17.98 -23.06
CA LEU A 317 -10.97 -16.74 -23.14
C LEU A 317 -9.48 -17.04 -23.42
N CYS A 318 -8.89 -18.05 -22.79
CA CYS A 318 -7.53 -18.50 -23.09
C CYS A 318 -7.37 -18.87 -24.57
N LEU A 319 -8.30 -19.64 -25.13
CA LEU A 319 -8.28 -20.01 -26.54
C LEU A 319 -8.39 -18.79 -27.47
N ILE A 320 -9.25 -17.82 -27.15
CA ILE A 320 -9.38 -16.57 -27.92
C ILE A 320 -8.08 -15.78 -27.92
N LEU A 321 -7.45 -15.60 -26.73
CA LEU A 321 -6.20 -14.87 -26.61
C LEU A 321 -5.05 -15.57 -27.37
N LEU A 322 -4.96 -16.89 -27.20
CA LEU A 322 -3.95 -17.71 -27.86
C LEU A 322 -4.12 -17.69 -29.39
N ASN A 323 -5.35 -17.79 -29.90
CA ASN A 323 -5.67 -17.67 -31.32
C ASN A 323 -5.18 -16.33 -31.90
N LYS A 324 -5.49 -15.21 -31.23
CA LYS A 324 -5.05 -13.87 -31.65
C LYS A 324 -3.54 -13.77 -31.72
N VAL A 325 -2.84 -14.25 -30.67
CA VAL A 325 -1.38 -14.21 -30.62
C VAL A 325 -0.77 -15.10 -31.69
N CYS A 326 -1.28 -16.32 -31.91
CA CYS A 326 -0.83 -17.23 -32.96
C CYS A 326 -1.03 -16.65 -34.37
N LYS A 327 -2.20 -16.08 -34.65
CA LYS A 327 -2.49 -15.42 -35.95
C LYS A 327 -1.54 -14.26 -36.22
N ARG A 328 -1.28 -13.39 -35.25
CA ARG A 328 -0.37 -12.25 -35.40
C ARG A 328 1.08 -12.70 -35.59
N PHE A 329 1.50 -13.74 -34.87
CA PHE A 329 2.83 -14.32 -34.99
C PHE A 329 3.06 -14.89 -36.40
N SER A 330 2.08 -15.62 -36.97
CA SER A 330 2.16 -16.18 -38.32
C SER A 330 2.28 -15.11 -39.41
N LEU A 331 1.75 -13.89 -39.17
CA LEU A 331 1.86 -12.76 -40.07
C LEU A 331 3.23 -12.05 -39.96
N GLY A 332 4.13 -12.46 -39.06
CA GLY A 332 5.43 -11.82 -38.85
C GLY A 332 5.34 -10.40 -38.29
N VAL A 333 4.23 -10.03 -37.68
CA VAL A 333 4.00 -8.69 -37.08
C VAL A 333 4.50 -8.67 -35.63
N LYS A 334 4.81 -7.47 -35.11
CA LYS A 334 5.25 -7.25 -33.71
C LYS A 334 4.32 -7.98 -32.74
N PRO A 335 4.86 -8.73 -31.75
CA PRO A 335 4.05 -9.46 -30.77
C PRO A 335 3.12 -8.55 -29.95
N TYR A 336 2.01 -9.11 -29.50
CA TYR A 336 1.02 -8.38 -28.71
C TYR A 336 1.52 -8.02 -27.30
N THR A 337 1.19 -6.80 -26.86
CA THR A 337 1.15 -6.45 -25.44
C THR A 337 -0.21 -6.82 -24.84
N ALA A 338 -0.30 -6.94 -23.52
CA ALA A 338 -1.58 -7.16 -22.83
C ALA A 338 -2.60 -6.03 -23.11
N LYS A 339 -2.12 -4.78 -23.29
CA LYS A 339 -2.97 -3.62 -23.62
C LYS A 339 -3.59 -3.73 -25.00
N GLU A 340 -2.85 -4.15 -26.00
CA GLU A 340 -3.35 -4.37 -27.35
C GLU A 340 -4.38 -5.49 -27.39
N LEU A 341 -4.13 -6.60 -26.66
CA LEU A 341 -5.10 -7.69 -26.53
C LEU A 341 -6.39 -7.25 -25.84
N LYS A 342 -6.33 -6.38 -24.82
CA LYS A 342 -7.51 -5.73 -24.23
C LYS A 342 -8.32 -5.00 -25.28
N MET A 343 -7.66 -4.19 -26.12
CA MET A 343 -8.34 -3.38 -27.15
C MET A 343 -9.02 -4.26 -28.22
N GLU A 344 -8.38 -5.36 -28.63
CA GLU A 344 -8.94 -6.25 -29.65
C GLU A 344 -10.03 -7.19 -29.16
N THR A 345 -9.96 -7.58 -27.88
CA THR A 345 -10.89 -8.59 -27.34
C THR A 345 -11.98 -8.00 -26.46
N ASN A 346 -11.89 -6.71 -26.09
CA ASN A 346 -12.73 -6.06 -25.09
C ASN A 346 -12.77 -6.81 -23.74
N VAL A 347 -11.76 -7.66 -23.48
CA VAL A 347 -11.59 -8.35 -22.21
C VAL A 347 -10.84 -7.43 -21.24
N PRO A 348 -11.29 -7.31 -19.97
CA PRO A 348 -10.61 -6.48 -18.97
C PRO A 348 -9.12 -6.78 -18.88
N ILE A 349 -8.29 -5.74 -18.78
CA ILE A 349 -6.80 -5.86 -18.79
C ILE A 349 -6.29 -6.85 -17.73
N ARG A 350 -6.91 -6.88 -16.55
CA ARG A 350 -6.53 -7.80 -15.48
C ARG A 350 -6.85 -9.25 -15.83
N VAL A 351 -8.04 -9.48 -16.43
CA VAL A 351 -8.41 -10.81 -16.93
C VAL A 351 -7.44 -11.26 -18.00
N VAL A 352 -7.10 -10.36 -18.95
CA VAL A 352 -6.10 -10.63 -19.98
C VAL A 352 -4.76 -10.99 -19.36
N GLN A 353 -4.28 -10.21 -18.37
CA GLN A 353 -3.00 -10.47 -17.71
C GLN A 353 -2.98 -11.81 -16.97
N ASP A 354 -4.01 -12.11 -16.17
CA ASP A 354 -4.09 -13.38 -15.43
C ASP A 354 -4.19 -14.59 -16.37
N LEU A 355 -4.94 -14.46 -17.48
CA LEU A 355 -5.03 -15.52 -18.49
C LEU A 355 -3.73 -15.68 -19.28
N LEU A 356 -3.00 -14.59 -19.55
CA LEU A 356 -1.69 -14.65 -20.19
C LEU A 356 -0.64 -15.27 -19.25
N ASP A 357 -0.71 -14.99 -17.94
CA ASP A 357 0.18 -15.62 -16.95
C ASP A 357 -0.12 -17.13 -16.86
N ASP A 358 -1.39 -17.57 -16.87
CA ASP A 358 -1.77 -19.00 -16.96
C ASP A 358 -1.23 -19.66 -18.25
N LEU A 359 -1.33 -18.98 -19.40
CA LEU A 359 -0.84 -19.48 -20.68
C LEU A 359 0.70 -19.56 -20.74
N VAL A 360 1.39 -18.67 -20.03
CA VAL A 360 2.86 -18.73 -19.86
C VAL A 360 3.25 -19.86 -18.91
N GLU A 361 2.54 -20.03 -17.79
CA GLU A 361 2.76 -21.13 -16.84
C GLU A 361 2.48 -22.50 -17.48
N ALA A 362 1.49 -22.57 -18.38
CA ALA A 362 1.20 -23.76 -19.19
C ALA A 362 2.21 -24.02 -20.33
N ASP A 363 3.26 -23.23 -20.46
CA ASP A 363 4.25 -23.31 -21.55
C ASP A 363 3.65 -23.24 -22.97
N LEU A 364 2.55 -22.47 -23.11
CA LEU A 364 1.89 -22.21 -24.40
C LEU A 364 2.35 -20.88 -25.00
N MET A 365 2.72 -19.93 -24.15
CA MET A 365 3.26 -18.62 -24.53
C MET A 365 4.55 -18.31 -23.78
N SER A 366 5.39 -17.48 -24.37
CA SER A 366 6.55 -16.88 -23.74
C SER A 366 6.35 -15.37 -23.56
N LYS A 367 6.87 -14.85 -22.46
CA LYS A 367 6.86 -13.43 -22.11
C LYS A 367 8.25 -12.85 -22.33
N SER A 368 8.36 -11.85 -23.19
CA SER A 368 9.62 -11.16 -23.48
C SER A 368 9.50 -9.66 -23.30
N VAL A 369 10.62 -9.00 -23.00
CA VAL A 369 10.70 -7.55 -22.92
C VAL A 369 11.46 -7.07 -24.15
N MET A 370 10.86 -6.18 -24.94
CA MET A 370 11.56 -5.59 -26.08
C MET A 370 12.61 -4.57 -25.62
N ILE A 371 13.75 -4.56 -26.32
CA ILE A 371 14.91 -3.69 -26.01
C ILE A 371 14.64 -2.23 -26.43
N ASP A 372 13.61 -1.95 -27.22
CA ASP A 372 13.31 -0.64 -27.82
C ASP A 372 12.59 0.38 -26.90
N GLY A 373 12.80 0.33 -25.58
CA GLY A 373 12.33 1.36 -24.65
C GLY A 373 10.87 1.27 -24.20
N GLU A 374 10.07 0.37 -24.73
CA GLU A 374 8.74 0.04 -24.20
C GLU A 374 8.89 -0.92 -23.01
N GLN A 375 8.48 -0.50 -21.82
CA GLN A 375 8.57 -1.31 -20.59
C GLN A 375 7.51 -2.40 -20.48
N ASP A 376 6.53 -2.44 -21.39
CA ASP A 376 5.43 -3.41 -21.33
C ASP A 376 5.88 -4.76 -21.93
N PRO A 377 5.62 -5.89 -21.24
CA PRO A 377 5.96 -7.21 -21.75
C PRO A 377 5.10 -7.55 -22.98
N VAL A 378 5.74 -8.25 -23.95
CA VAL A 378 5.10 -8.78 -25.15
C VAL A 378 4.98 -10.31 -25.07
N TYR A 379 3.97 -10.86 -25.73
CA TYR A 379 3.61 -12.27 -25.67
C TYR A 379 3.67 -12.91 -27.04
N GLN A 380 4.32 -14.08 -27.13
CA GLN A 380 4.44 -14.86 -28.35
C GLN A 380 4.28 -16.36 -28.05
N PRO A 381 3.88 -17.20 -29.05
CA PRO A 381 3.77 -18.64 -28.83
C PRO A 381 5.14 -19.24 -28.50
N THR A 382 5.17 -20.27 -27.63
CA THR A 382 6.40 -21.00 -27.28
C THR A 382 6.84 -21.94 -28.40
N THR A 383 5.89 -22.44 -29.19
CA THR A 383 6.15 -23.36 -30.31
C THR A 383 5.49 -22.82 -31.57
N SER A 384 5.79 -23.42 -32.74
CA SER A 384 5.14 -23.03 -34.00
C SER A 384 3.60 -23.10 -33.85
N PRO A 385 2.87 -22.04 -34.25
CA PRO A 385 1.41 -21.98 -34.14
C PRO A 385 0.66 -23.17 -34.73
N GLU A 386 1.23 -23.80 -35.77
CA GLU A 386 0.67 -24.99 -36.45
C GLU A 386 0.63 -26.22 -35.54
N HIS A 387 1.52 -26.29 -34.53
CA HIS A 387 1.59 -27.40 -33.58
C HIS A 387 0.72 -27.18 -32.32
N ILE A 388 0.16 -25.98 -32.16
CA ILE A 388 -0.71 -25.67 -31.03
C ILE A 388 -2.14 -26.05 -31.35
N SER A 389 -2.63 -27.14 -30.79
CA SER A 389 -4.00 -27.59 -30.96
C SER A 389 -4.88 -27.22 -29.74
N VAL A 390 -6.20 -27.19 -29.97
CA VAL A 390 -7.18 -26.92 -28.90
C VAL A 390 -7.07 -27.96 -27.77
N GLY A 391 -6.95 -29.25 -28.12
CA GLY A 391 -6.81 -30.32 -27.15
C GLY A 391 -5.52 -30.22 -26.31
N MET A 392 -4.40 -29.86 -26.93
CA MET A 392 -3.14 -29.62 -26.23
C MET A 392 -3.24 -28.41 -25.29
N THR A 393 -3.92 -27.36 -25.72
CA THR A 393 -4.12 -26.14 -24.91
C THR A 393 -4.94 -26.46 -23.65
N ILE A 394 -6.05 -27.18 -23.80
CA ILE A 394 -6.89 -27.58 -22.68
C ILE A 394 -6.13 -28.50 -21.73
N ASP A 395 -5.45 -29.54 -22.24
CA ASP A 395 -4.66 -30.48 -21.46
C ASP A 395 -3.62 -29.79 -20.58
N ARG A 396 -2.85 -28.86 -21.15
CA ARG A 396 -1.85 -28.08 -20.41
C ARG A 396 -2.44 -27.12 -19.39
N LEU A 397 -3.57 -26.48 -19.70
CA LEU A 397 -4.24 -25.58 -18.75
C LEU A 397 -4.92 -26.36 -17.60
N GLU A 398 -5.42 -27.56 -17.86
CA GLU A 398 -5.98 -28.46 -16.82
C GLU A 398 -4.89 -29.04 -15.92
N ALA A 399 -3.68 -29.18 -16.45
CA ALA A 399 -2.53 -29.68 -15.70
C ALA A 399 -1.88 -28.61 -14.79
N LEU A 400 -2.30 -27.33 -14.86
CA LEU A 400 -1.79 -26.27 -13.98
C LEU A 400 -2.17 -26.56 -12.51
N GLY A 401 -1.19 -26.43 -11.60
CA GLY A 401 -1.37 -26.59 -10.18
C GLY A 401 -0.54 -27.73 -9.59
N GLN A 402 -0.75 -27.99 -8.31
CA GLN A 402 0.00 -29.03 -7.60
C GLN A 402 -0.76 -30.37 -7.66
N TRP A 403 -0.16 -31.36 -8.27
CA TRP A 403 -0.66 -32.75 -8.29
C TRP A 403 -0.25 -33.57 -7.06
N ASN A 404 0.73 -33.13 -6.28
CA ASN A 404 1.19 -33.75 -5.03
C ASN A 404 0.61 -33.02 -3.82
N VAL A 405 -0.67 -33.17 -3.61
CA VAL A 405 -1.27 -32.91 -2.30
C VAL A 405 -1.12 -34.22 -1.54
N ASP A 406 -0.54 -34.17 -0.33
CA ASP A 406 -0.38 -35.31 0.59
C ASP A 406 -1.77 -35.80 1.09
N MET A 407 -2.61 -36.21 0.16
CA MET A 407 -3.89 -36.83 0.42
C MET A 407 -3.78 -38.30 -0.01
N ASN A 408 -4.11 -39.19 0.90
CA ASN A 408 -4.06 -40.67 0.75
C ASN A 408 -5.16 -41.18 -0.23
N ILE A 409 -5.48 -40.37 -1.25
CA ILE A 409 -6.53 -40.71 -2.25
C ILE A 409 -5.97 -41.56 -3.39
N ARG A 410 -4.63 -41.62 -3.53
CA ARG A 410 -3.96 -42.28 -4.66
C ARG A 410 -4.23 -43.77 -4.74
N GLY A 411 -4.29 -44.47 -3.60
CA GLY A 411 -4.55 -45.93 -3.56
C GLY A 411 -5.97 -46.29 -3.97
N GLU A 412 -6.98 -45.47 -3.64
CA GLU A 412 -8.37 -45.76 -3.99
C GLU A 412 -8.71 -45.42 -5.46
N VAL A 413 -7.98 -44.49 -6.07
CA VAL A 413 -8.24 -44.01 -7.43
C VAL A 413 -7.48 -44.82 -8.48
N GLU A 414 -6.23 -45.25 -8.19
CA GLU A 414 -5.39 -45.99 -9.13
C GLU A 414 -5.87 -47.44 -9.35
N ASP A 415 -6.51 -48.09 -8.35
CA ASP A 415 -6.96 -49.48 -8.39
C ASP A 415 -8.42 -49.68 -8.85
N SER A 416 -9.15 -48.61 -9.16
CA SER A 416 -10.56 -48.71 -9.54
C SER A 416 -10.76 -48.66 -11.07
N ASP A 417 -11.30 -49.70 -11.66
CA ASP A 417 -11.67 -49.80 -13.08
C ASP A 417 -12.59 -48.64 -13.54
N ALA A 418 -13.42 -48.12 -12.64
CA ALA A 418 -14.30 -47.01 -12.90
C ALA A 418 -13.51 -45.71 -13.19
N TRP A 419 -12.45 -45.44 -12.42
CA TRP A 419 -11.59 -44.26 -12.65
C TRP A 419 -10.75 -44.40 -13.91
N GLN A 420 -10.26 -45.58 -14.22
CA GLN A 420 -9.55 -45.83 -15.49
C GLN A 420 -10.46 -45.55 -16.68
N THR A 421 -11.75 -45.93 -16.59
CA THR A 421 -12.73 -45.60 -17.64
C THR A 421 -12.96 -44.08 -17.78
N VAL A 422 -13.07 -43.33 -16.69
CA VAL A 422 -13.20 -41.89 -16.70
C VAL A 422 -11.99 -41.22 -17.34
N TYR A 423 -10.78 -41.62 -16.97
CA TYR A 423 -9.54 -41.11 -17.60
C TYR A 423 -9.47 -41.45 -19.09
N ALA A 424 -9.89 -42.64 -19.51
CA ALA A 424 -9.93 -43.00 -20.92
C ALA A 424 -10.89 -42.14 -21.73
N ILE A 425 -12.08 -41.86 -21.18
CA ILE A 425 -13.08 -40.96 -21.81
C ILE A 425 -12.52 -39.53 -21.95
N HIS A 426 -11.93 -39.00 -20.87
CA HIS A 426 -11.31 -37.66 -20.88
C HIS A 426 -10.18 -37.59 -21.90
N ARG A 427 -9.31 -38.57 -21.95
CA ARG A 427 -8.21 -38.66 -22.92
C ARG A 427 -8.70 -38.72 -24.36
N ASN A 428 -9.76 -39.48 -24.63
CA ASN A 428 -10.41 -39.55 -25.95
C ASN A 428 -11.02 -38.20 -26.36
N TYR A 429 -11.64 -37.51 -25.43
CA TYR A 429 -12.16 -36.15 -25.64
C TYR A 429 -11.02 -35.19 -26.04
N LEU A 430 -9.93 -35.13 -25.29
CA LEU A 430 -8.78 -34.30 -25.61
C LEU A 430 -8.15 -34.67 -26.96
N ASN A 431 -8.03 -35.98 -27.27
CA ASN A 431 -7.50 -36.46 -28.54
C ASN A 431 -8.38 -36.03 -29.73
N SER A 432 -9.69 -35.96 -29.58
CA SER A 432 -10.58 -35.43 -30.61
C SER A 432 -10.32 -33.95 -30.90
N LEU A 433 -10.03 -33.16 -29.87
CA LEU A 433 -9.74 -31.74 -29.95
C LEU A 433 -8.31 -31.44 -30.41
N ARG A 434 -7.38 -32.38 -30.31
CA ARG A 434 -6.00 -32.26 -30.84
C ARG A 434 -5.96 -32.15 -32.38
N LYS A 435 -7.06 -32.54 -33.06
CA LYS A 435 -7.18 -32.41 -34.50
C LYS A 435 -7.49 -30.98 -34.96
N VAL A 436 -7.90 -30.11 -34.05
CA VAL A 436 -8.26 -28.72 -34.35
C VAL A 436 -7.11 -27.81 -33.96
N ALA A 437 -6.50 -27.12 -34.94
CA ALA A 437 -5.47 -26.13 -34.66
C ALA A 437 -6.09 -24.88 -34.05
N VAL A 438 -5.40 -24.27 -33.06
CA VAL A 438 -5.89 -23.02 -32.42
C VAL A 438 -5.99 -21.88 -33.44
N MET A 439 -5.14 -21.88 -34.46
CA MET A 439 -5.20 -20.88 -35.54
C MET A 439 -6.48 -20.96 -36.40
N GLU A 440 -7.14 -22.09 -36.45
CA GLU A 440 -8.37 -22.29 -37.26
C GLU A 440 -9.63 -21.80 -36.57
N LEU A 441 -9.53 -21.47 -35.27
CA LEU A 441 -10.63 -20.84 -34.51
C LEU A 441 -10.78 -19.36 -34.94
#